data_e714065fc697ad8bdcf2bac0863b7196
#
_entry.id   e714065fc697ad8bdcf2bac0863b7196
#
_cell.length_a   1.000
_cell.length_b   1.000
_cell.length_c   1.000
_cell.angle_alpha   90.00
_cell.angle_beta   90.00
_cell.angle_gamma   90.00
#
_symmetry.space_group_name_H-M   'P 1'
#
loop_
_entity.id
_entity.type
_entity.pdbx_description
1 polymer ?
#
loop_
_entity_poly.entity_id
_entity_poly.type
_entity_poly.pdbx_seq_one_letter_code
_entity_poly.pdbx_strand_id
1 'polypeptide(L)'
;MAEEVILLNFWPSMFGMRTMIALKEKEVKYEHREEDLINNKSALLLEMNPIYKKIPVLIHNGKPICESVIQVQYIDEIWSDKNPLLPKDPYQRAQALFWADFIDKKLYVCGRKTWATKGEEQEEAKKEFIGILKTLQSELGDKPYFGGDRFGFLDIVLIGFYSWFPAYQKFGNFSIEPECSKLMDWGKGVWRGRV
;
A
#
# COMPACT_ATOMS: atom_id res chain seq x y z
N MET A 1 28.04 -5.48 -14.14
CA MET A 1 26.84 -6.27 -14.53
C MET A 1 25.64 -5.36 -14.31
N ALA A 2 24.60 -5.45 -15.14
CA ALA A 2 23.38 -4.69 -14.90
C ALA A 2 22.74 -5.15 -13.57
N GLU A 3 22.18 -4.20 -12.83
CA GLU A 3 21.48 -4.48 -11.57
C GLU A 3 20.21 -5.30 -11.87
N GLU A 4 20.05 -6.44 -11.22
CA GLU A 4 18.88 -7.31 -11.41
C GLU A 4 17.82 -6.98 -10.36
N VAL A 5 16.65 -6.57 -10.81
CA VAL A 5 15.48 -6.30 -9.94
C VAL A 5 14.28 -7.08 -10.46
N ILE A 6 13.74 -7.97 -9.64
CA ILE A 6 12.55 -8.78 -9.96
C ILE A 6 11.49 -8.54 -8.89
N LEU A 7 10.23 -8.37 -9.29
CA LEU A 7 9.10 -8.26 -8.41
C LEU A 7 8.14 -9.44 -8.63
N LEU A 8 8.02 -10.32 -7.63
CA LEU A 8 6.96 -11.32 -7.58
C LEU A 8 5.71 -10.66 -7.03
N ASN A 9 4.64 -10.65 -7.79
CA ASN A 9 3.43 -9.92 -7.45
C ASN A 9 2.16 -10.65 -7.93
N PHE A 10 1.01 -10.11 -7.55
CA PHE A 10 -0.31 -10.49 -8.02
C PHE A 10 -1.07 -9.21 -8.35
N TRP A 11 -1.56 -9.07 -9.59
CA TRP A 11 -2.07 -7.82 -10.16
C TRP A 11 -3.07 -7.03 -9.28
N PRO A 12 -4.01 -7.65 -8.52
CA PRO A 12 -4.94 -6.89 -7.68
C PRO A 12 -4.38 -6.60 -6.28
N SER A 13 -3.11 -6.90 -6.02
CA SER A 13 -2.53 -6.73 -4.69
C SER A 13 -2.31 -5.26 -4.34
N MET A 14 -3.04 -4.76 -3.37
CA MET A 14 -2.80 -3.44 -2.77
C MET A 14 -1.40 -3.31 -2.16
N PHE A 15 -0.83 -4.41 -1.68
CA PHE A 15 0.53 -4.45 -1.14
C PHE A 15 1.60 -4.44 -2.24
N GLY A 16 1.36 -5.19 -3.33
CA GLY A 16 2.26 -5.18 -4.49
C GLY A 16 2.30 -3.84 -5.21
N MET A 17 1.18 -3.14 -5.23
CA MET A 17 1.08 -1.78 -5.78
C MET A 17 2.06 -0.81 -5.09
N ARG A 18 2.28 -0.94 -3.78
CA ARG A 18 3.25 -0.11 -3.03
C ARG A 18 4.65 -0.21 -3.62
N THR A 19 5.11 -1.45 -3.84
CA THR A 19 6.44 -1.72 -4.40
C THR A 19 6.54 -1.23 -5.84
N MET A 20 5.51 -1.46 -6.65
CA MET A 20 5.46 -0.98 -8.03
C MET A 20 5.57 0.54 -8.12
N ILE A 21 4.81 1.26 -7.29
CA ILE A 21 4.83 2.73 -7.26
C ILE A 21 6.21 3.23 -6.77
N ALA A 22 6.77 2.63 -5.71
CA ALA A 22 8.08 3.02 -5.20
C ALA A 22 9.18 2.84 -6.26
N LEU A 23 9.19 1.72 -6.97
CA LEU A 23 10.13 1.47 -8.08
C LEU A 23 9.93 2.48 -9.22
N LYS A 24 8.67 2.82 -9.55
CA LYS A 24 8.35 3.84 -10.56
C LYS A 24 8.83 5.23 -10.15
N GLU A 25 8.60 5.65 -8.91
CA GLU A 25 9.07 6.96 -8.38
C GLU A 25 10.61 7.06 -8.36
N LYS A 26 11.28 5.93 -8.24
CA LYS A 26 12.75 5.83 -8.33
C LYS A 26 13.26 5.58 -9.74
N GLU A 27 12.38 5.49 -10.75
CA GLU A 27 12.73 5.19 -12.14
C GLU A 27 13.55 3.89 -12.29
N VAL A 28 13.29 2.91 -11.40
CA VAL A 28 13.97 1.62 -11.42
C VAL A 28 13.27 0.68 -12.39
N LYS A 29 14.03 0.13 -13.32
CA LYS A 29 13.53 -0.92 -14.21
C LYS A 29 13.57 -2.25 -13.48
N TYR A 30 12.52 -3.03 -13.61
CA TYR A 30 12.40 -4.33 -12.97
C TYR A 30 11.65 -5.32 -13.85
N GLU A 31 11.89 -6.60 -13.64
CA GLU A 31 11.10 -7.69 -14.20
C GLU A 31 9.89 -7.94 -13.30
N HIS A 32 8.68 -7.85 -13.86
CA HIS A 32 7.46 -8.22 -13.13
C HIS A 32 7.16 -9.70 -13.41
N ARG A 33 7.04 -10.50 -12.36
CA ARG A 33 6.59 -11.89 -12.43
C ARG A 33 5.28 -12.03 -11.69
N GLU A 34 4.23 -12.36 -12.43
CA GLU A 34 2.90 -12.59 -11.88
C GLU A 34 2.84 -13.95 -11.17
N GLU A 35 2.24 -13.97 -9.99
CA GLU A 35 2.06 -15.17 -9.18
C GLU A 35 0.60 -15.65 -9.20
N ASP A 36 0.40 -16.95 -9.40
CA ASP A 36 -0.91 -17.58 -9.25
C ASP A 36 -1.16 -17.98 -7.79
N LEU A 37 -1.70 -17.06 -7.02
CA LEU A 37 -1.99 -17.29 -5.60
C LEU A 37 -3.20 -18.20 -5.35
N ILE A 38 -4.01 -18.44 -6.36
CA ILE A 38 -5.27 -19.18 -6.25
C ILE A 38 -5.01 -20.68 -6.41
N ASN A 39 -4.28 -21.06 -7.45
CA ASN A 39 -4.10 -22.45 -7.82
C ASN A 39 -2.73 -22.99 -7.40
N ASN A 40 -1.66 -22.26 -7.69
CA ASN A 40 -0.31 -22.76 -7.42
C ASN A 40 0.72 -21.63 -7.28
N LYS A 41 1.21 -21.43 -6.06
CA LYS A 41 2.35 -20.53 -5.82
C LYS A 41 3.61 -21.10 -6.46
N SER A 42 4.38 -20.24 -7.12
CA SER A 42 5.62 -20.65 -7.78
C SER A 42 6.67 -21.21 -6.80
N ALA A 43 7.54 -22.10 -7.28
CA ALA A 43 8.67 -22.57 -6.50
C ALA A 43 9.58 -21.41 -6.07
N LEU A 44 9.74 -20.41 -6.94
CA LEU A 44 10.52 -19.21 -6.64
C LEU A 44 9.92 -18.41 -5.49
N LEU A 45 8.59 -18.20 -5.45
CA LEU A 45 7.95 -17.52 -4.32
C LEU A 45 8.16 -18.28 -3.01
N LEU A 46 8.05 -19.60 -3.04
CA LEU A 46 8.23 -20.44 -1.84
C LEU A 46 9.68 -20.44 -1.35
N GLU A 47 10.65 -20.37 -2.26
CA GLU A 47 12.08 -20.24 -1.97
C GLU A 47 12.41 -18.84 -1.40
N MET A 48 11.95 -17.78 -2.07
CA MET A 48 12.30 -16.40 -1.71
C MET A 48 11.55 -15.87 -0.49
N ASN A 49 10.39 -16.44 -0.15
CA ASN A 49 9.65 -16.12 1.07
C ASN A 49 9.17 -17.39 1.79
N PRO A 50 10.07 -18.20 2.34
CA PRO A 50 9.70 -19.48 2.98
C PRO A 50 8.88 -19.31 4.26
N ILE A 51 8.96 -18.15 4.92
CA ILE A 51 8.30 -17.87 6.20
C ILE A 51 6.80 -17.61 5.98
N TYR A 52 6.46 -16.59 5.19
CA TYR A 52 5.07 -16.18 4.99
C TYR A 52 4.46 -16.71 3.70
N LYS A 53 5.28 -17.05 2.70
CA LYS A 53 4.82 -17.56 1.40
C LYS A 53 3.82 -16.62 0.74
N LYS A 54 4.05 -15.32 0.85
CA LYS A 54 3.17 -14.22 0.39
C LYS A 54 3.91 -13.30 -0.56
N ILE A 55 3.15 -12.67 -1.45
CA ILE A 55 3.58 -11.53 -2.27
C ILE A 55 3.26 -10.22 -1.53
N PRO A 56 3.89 -9.10 -1.92
CA PRO A 56 4.98 -9.00 -2.90
C PRO A 56 6.31 -9.53 -2.34
N VAL A 57 7.19 -9.98 -3.22
CA VAL A 57 8.61 -10.21 -2.92
C VAL A 57 9.44 -9.44 -3.94
N LEU A 58 10.28 -8.54 -3.46
CA LEU A 58 11.27 -7.85 -4.27
C LEU A 58 12.58 -8.64 -4.20
N ILE A 59 13.10 -9.04 -5.35
CA ILE A 59 14.39 -9.72 -5.43
C ILE A 59 15.38 -8.75 -6.06
N HIS A 60 16.44 -8.40 -5.33
CA HIS A 60 17.47 -7.49 -5.80
C HIS A 60 18.83 -8.20 -5.79
N ASN A 61 19.42 -8.41 -6.98
CA ASN A 61 20.66 -9.16 -7.16
C ASN A 61 20.62 -10.53 -6.45
N GLY A 62 19.54 -11.29 -6.65
CA GLY A 62 19.30 -12.60 -6.06
C GLY A 62 18.89 -12.59 -4.57
N LYS A 63 18.79 -11.45 -3.90
CA LYS A 63 18.44 -11.35 -2.47
C LYS A 63 16.98 -10.93 -2.31
N PRO A 64 16.16 -11.71 -1.58
CA PRO A 64 14.76 -11.37 -1.38
C PRO A 64 14.55 -10.34 -0.28
N ILE A 65 13.69 -9.38 -0.53
CA ILE A 65 13.13 -8.44 0.43
C ILE A 65 11.63 -8.70 0.51
N CYS A 66 11.15 -9.10 1.68
CA CYS A 66 9.75 -9.36 1.95
C CYS A 66 9.12 -8.18 2.69
N GLU A 67 7.78 -8.15 2.78
CA GLU A 67 6.95 -7.12 3.39
C GLU A 67 6.99 -5.77 2.64
N SER A 68 5.84 -5.38 2.08
CA SER A 68 5.75 -4.25 1.15
C SER A 68 6.20 -2.91 1.76
N VAL A 69 5.94 -2.67 3.04
CA VAL A 69 6.39 -1.45 3.74
C VAL A 69 7.93 -1.45 3.89
N ILE A 70 8.53 -2.60 4.16
CA ILE A 70 9.99 -2.76 4.20
C ILE A 70 10.59 -2.59 2.80
N GLN A 71 9.92 -3.12 1.77
CA GLN A 71 10.37 -2.94 0.37
C GLN A 71 10.41 -1.47 -0.03
N VAL A 72 9.39 -0.68 0.32
CA VAL A 72 9.37 0.76 0.02
C VAL A 72 10.54 1.49 0.72
N GLN A 73 10.82 1.14 1.98
CA GLN A 73 11.96 1.70 2.71
C GLN A 73 13.29 1.31 2.05
N TYR A 74 13.46 0.02 1.72
CA TYR A 74 14.65 -0.48 1.05
C TYR A 74 14.88 0.21 -0.30
N ILE A 75 13.83 0.36 -1.11
CA ILE A 75 13.88 1.06 -2.40
C ILE A 75 14.32 2.51 -2.21
N ASP A 76 13.77 3.20 -1.20
CA ASP A 76 14.12 4.60 -0.90
C ASP A 76 15.59 4.75 -0.47
N GLU A 77 16.13 3.79 0.25
CA GLU A 77 17.51 3.79 0.74
C GLU A 77 18.53 3.42 -0.35
N ILE A 78 18.24 2.41 -1.16
CA ILE A 78 19.16 1.94 -2.21
C ILE A 78 19.27 2.95 -3.36
N TRP A 79 18.14 3.49 -3.84
CA TRP A 79 18.11 4.51 -4.90
C TRP A 79 17.90 5.90 -4.29
N SER A 80 18.76 6.28 -3.36
CA SER A 80 18.65 7.51 -2.56
C SER A 80 18.98 8.79 -3.33
N ASP A 81 19.59 8.69 -4.49
CA ASP A 81 19.87 9.79 -5.41
C ASP A 81 18.63 10.30 -6.15
N LYS A 82 17.57 9.53 -6.13
CA LYS A 82 16.27 9.86 -6.72
C LYS A 82 15.34 10.54 -5.69
N ASN A 83 14.12 10.85 -6.14
CA ASN A 83 13.08 11.48 -5.31
C ASN A 83 12.94 10.77 -3.95
N PRO A 84 13.24 11.43 -2.80
CA PRO A 84 13.11 10.80 -1.49
C PRO A 84 11.64 10.57 -1.15
N LEU A 85 11.31 9.35 -0.71
CA LEU A 85 9.96 8.94 -0.33
C LEU A 85 9.70 9.16 1.16
N LEU A 86 10.70 8.88 2.00
CA LEU A 86 10.62 9.07 3.45
C LEU A 86 11.22 10.42 3.87
N PRO A 87 10.66 11.04 4.92
CA PRO A 87 11.26 12.22 5.51
C PRO A 87 12.69 11.99 5.99
N LYS A 88 13.54 13.01 5.86
CA LYS A 88 14.92 12.99 6.40
C LYS A 88 14.93 13.19 7.91
N ASP A 89 14.00 14.00 8.43
CA ASP A 89 13.86 14.24 9.86
C ASP A 89 13.44 12.97 10.59
N PRO A 90 14.17 12.55 11.64
CA PRO A 90 13.91 11.29 12.33
C PRO A 90 12.53 11.20 12.97
N TYR A 91 12.01 12.31 13.49
CA TYR A 91 10.68 12.33 14.10
C TYR A 91 9.57 12.18 13.04
N GLN A 92 9.66 12.94 11.96
CA GLN A 92 8.71 12.83 10.84
C GLN A 92 8.76 11.44 10.21
N ARG A 93 9.96 10.86 10.08
CA ARG A 93 10.14 9.47 9.62
C ARG A 93 9.44 8.47 10.56
N ALA A 94 9.61 8.63 11.86
CA ALA A 94 8.93 7.78 12.85
C ALA A 94 7.40 7.92 12.77
N GLN A 95 6.87 9.14 12.58
CA GLN A 95 5.44 9.36 12.36
C GLN A 95 4.94 8.68 11.08
N ALA A 96 5.68 8.78 9.97
CA ALA A 96 5.30 8.10 8.73
C ALA A 96 5.24 6.57 8.90
N LEU A 97 6.18 5.99 9.62
CA LEU A 97 6.19 4.55 9.94
C LEU A 97 5.05 4.16 10.89
N PHE A 98 4.73 4.98 11.89
CA PHE A 98 3.60 4.77 12.78
C PHE A 98 2.28 4.72 12.00
N TRP A 99 2.05 5.67 11.10
CA TRP A 99 0.86 5.69 10.28
C TRP A 99 0.79 4.53 9.28
N ALA A 100 1.92 4.08 8.75
CA ALA A 100 1.98 2.89 7.90
C ALA A 100 1.58 1.61 8.68
N ASP A 101 2.06 1.47 9.91
CA ASP A 101 1.67 0.38 10.81
C ASP A 101 0.18 0.42 11.16
N PHE A 102 -0.37 1.61 11.42
CA PHE A 102 -1.79 1.82 11.64
C PHE A 102 -2.63 1.38 10.44
N ILE A 103 -2.24 1.76 9.22
CA ILE A 103 -2.91 1.36 7.99
C ILE A 103 -2.92 -0.17 7.86
N ASP A 104 -1.77 -0.82 8.03
CA ASP A 104 -1.66 -2.27 7.86
C ASP A 104 -2.44 -3.05 8.91
N LYS A 105 -2.39 -2.63 10.17
CA LYS A 105 -3.06 -3.32 11.28
C LYS A 105 -4.57 -3.08 11.31
N LYS A 106 -5.02 -1.90 10.89
CA LYS A 106 -6.43 -1.50 11.04
C LYS A 106 -7.20 -1.52 9.73
N LEU A 107 -6.71 -0.80 8.72
CA LEU A 107 -7.48 -0.58 7.49
C LEU A 107 -7.72 -1.88 6.72
N TYR A 108 -6.68 -2.72 6.56
CA TYR A 108 -6.80 -3.97 5.82
C TYR A 108 -7.78 -4.94 6.49
N VAL A 109 -7.60 -5.16 7.79
CA VAL A 109 -8.43 -6.13 8.54
C VAL A 109 -9.88 -5.70 8.55
N CYS A 110 -10.12 -4.42 8.85
CA CYS A 110 -11.46 -3.86 8.91
C CYS A 110 -12.11 -3.80 7.53
N GLY A 111 -11.39 -3.31 6.51
CA GLY A 111 -11.88 -3.25 5.14
C GLY A 111 -12.31 -4.62 4.60
N ARG A 112 -11.56 -5.69 4.90
CA ARG A 112 -11.96 -7.05 4.54
C ARG A 112 -13.28 -7.46 5.21
N LYS A 113 -13.50 -7.12 6.47
CA LYS A 113 -14.74 -7.47 7.18
C LYS A 113 -15.97 -6.82 6.56
N THR A 114 -15.86 -5.63 5.96
CA THR A 114 -17.01 -4.93 5.37
C THR A 114 -17.74 -5.73 4.28
N TRP A 115 -17.07 -6.70 3.66
CA TRP A 115 -17.64 -7.55 2.60
C TRP A 115 -17.57 -9.05 2.89
N ALA A 116 -16.72 -9.48 3.83
CA ALA A 116 -16.53 -10.90 4.14
C ALA A 116 -17.43 -11.39 5.27
N THR A 117 -18.11 -10.49 6.00
CA THR A 117 -19.06 -10.80 7.07
C THR A 117 -20.47 -10.37 6.70
N LYS A 118 -21.45 -10.68 7.53
CA LYS A 118 -22.87 -10.33 7.36
C LYS A 118 -23.49 -9.93 8.69
N GLY A 119 -24.65 -9.26 8.62
CA GLY A 119 -25.43 -8.88 9.81
C GLY A 119 -24.72 -7.83 10.66
N GLU A 120 -24.82 -7.98 11.98
CA GLU A 120 -24.29 -7.02 12.96
C GLU A 120 -22.78 -6.83 12.84
N GLU A 121 -22.01 -7.92 12.66
CA GLU A 121 -20.54 -7.84 12.49
C GLU A 121 -20.16 -7.00 11.25
N GLN A 122 -20.92 -7.10 10.17
CA GLN A 122 -20.68 -6.30 8.97
C GLN A 122 -20.97 -4.82 9.23
N GLU A 123 -22.08 -4.50 9.92
CA GLU A 123 -22.45 -3.11 10.24
C GLU A 123 -21.43 -2.47 11.20
N GLU A 124 -20.93 -3.20 12.17
CA GLU A 124 -19.86 -2.74 13.05
C GLU A 124 -18.55 -2.49 12.25
N ALA A 125 -18.19 -3.41 11.37
CA ALA A 125 -17.01 -3.26 10.51
C ALA A 125 -17.09 -2.03 9.60
N LYS A 126 -18.26 -1.71 9.05
CA LYS A 126 -18.47 -0.49 8.24
C LYS A 126 -18.24 0.78 9.07
N LYS A 127 -18.79 0.82 10.29
CA LYS A 127 -18.62 1.96 11.21
C LYS A 127 -17.16 2.14 11.60
N GLU A 128 -16.49 1.04 11.96
CA GLU A 128 -15.05 1.05 12.29
C GLU A 128 -14.22 1.49 11.08
N PHE A 129 -14.53 0.99 9.89
CA PHE A 129 -13.82 1.35 8.66
C PHE A 129 -13.91 2.84 8.35
N ILE A 130 -15.12 3.42 8.42
CA ILE A 130 -15.32 4.86 8.27
C ILE A 130 -14.57 5.64 9.35
N GLY A 131 -14.57 5.17 10.60
CA GLY A 131 -13.80 5.79 11.69
C GLY A 131 -12.29 5.82 11.39
N ILE A 132 -11.73 4.72 10.86
CA ILE A 132 -10.33 4.64 10.44
C ILE A 132 -10.04 5.65 9.32
N LEU A 133 -10.91 5.73 8.30
CA LEU A 133 -10.75 6.67 7.21
C LEU A 133 -10.85 8.13 7.67
N LYS A 134 -11.74 8.46 8.62
CA LYS A 134 -11.81 9.79 9.24
C LYS A 134 -10.50 10.15 9.98
N THR A 135 -9.93 9.20 10.68
CA THR A 135 -8.63 9.37 11.35
C THR A 135 -7.53 9.68 10.34
N LEU A 136 -7.46 8.94 9.24
CA LEU A 136 -6.51 9.21 8.15
C LEU A 136 -6.80 10.54 7.45
N GLN A 137 -8.06 10.90 7.24
CA GLN A 137 -8.43 12.21 6.70
C GLN A 137 -8.00 13.37 7.60
N SER A 138 -8.09 13.20 8.92
CA SER A 138 -7.63 14.19 9.88
C SER A 138 -6.10 14.37 9.84
N GLU A 139 -5.34 13.28 9.65
CA GLU A 139 -3.89 13.34 9.44
C GLU A 139 -3.52 14.03 8.13
N LEU A 140 -4.27 13.76 7.07
CA LEU A 140 -4.10 14.46 5.79
C LEU A 140 -4.32 15.96 5.94
N GLY A 141 -5.39 16.36 6.65
CA GLY A 141 -5.78 17.76 6.83
C GLY A 141 -6.09 18.44 5.51
N ASP A 142 -5.46 19.60 5.29
CA ASP A 142 -5.58 20.38 4.04
C ASP A 142 -4.35 20.19 3.12
N LYS A 143 -3.45 19.26 3.46
CA LYS A 143 -2.26 18.96 2.68
C LYS A 143 -2.62 18.24 1.37
N PRO A 144 -1.93 18.51 0.25
CA PRO A 144 -2.14 17.79 -0.99
C PRO A 144 -1.71 16.31 -0.90
N TYR A 145 -0.74 16.01 -0.04
CA TYR A 145 -0.25 14.66 0.25
C TYR A 145 0.02 14.50 1.75
N PHE A 146 0.09 13.27 2.23
CA PHE A 146 0.37 13.00 3.65
C PHE A 146 1.74 13.55 4.09
N GLY A 147 2.71 13.59 3.20
CA GLY A 147 4.03 14.19 3.43
C GLY A 147 4.07 15.72 3.29
N GLY A 148 2.94 16.41 3.08
CA GLY A 148 2.87 17.84 2.79
C GLY A 148 2.74 18.11 1.28
N ASP A 149 3.67 18.89 0.70
CA ASP A 149 3.60 19.29 -0.71
C ASP A 149 4.11 18.23 -1.69
N ARG A 150 4.60 17.09 -1.19
CA ARG A 150 5.20 16.04 -2.01
C ARG A 150 4.55 14.71 -1.75
N PHE A 151 4.26 14.00 -2.85
CA PHE A 151 3.90 12.60 -2.81
C PHE A 151 5.05 11.78 -2.20
N GLY A 152 4.74 10.92 -1.24
CA GLY A 152 5.76 10.22 -0.49
C GLY A 152 5.31 8.88 0.07
N PHE A 153 6.04 8.42 1.05
CA PHE A 153 5.94 7.08 1.63
C PHE A 153 4.52 6.72 2.09
N LEU A 154 3.87 7.60 2.86
CA LEU A 154 2.54 7.28 3.40
C LEU A 154 1.46 7.29 2.32
N ASP A 155 1.61 8.15 1.31
CA ASP A 155 0.74 8.13 0.13
C ASP A 155 0.86 6.81 -0.63
N ILE A 156 2.09 6.30 -0.80
CA ILE A 156 2.36 4.99 -1.42
C ILE A 156 1.71 3.87 -0.61
N VAL A 157 1.84 3.92 0.72
CA VAL A 157 1.28 2.90 1.60
C VAL A 157 -0.24 2.83 1.51
N LEU A 158 -0.92 3.98 1.39
CA LEU A 158 -2.37 4.06 1.42
C LEU A 158 -3.03 3.90 0.05
N ILE A 159 -2.42 4.38 -1.04
CA ILE A 159 -3.09 4.44 -2.36
C ILE A 159 -3.49 3.06 -2.90
N GLY A 160 -2.76 2.00 -2.57
CA GLY A 160 -3.13 0.65 -2.94
C GLY A 160 -4.50 0.23 -2.38
N PHE A 161 -4.84 0.69 -1.17
CA PHE A 161 -6.16 0.44 -0.58
C PHE A 161 -7.27 1.23 -1.25
N TYR A 162 -6.98 2.46 -1.67
CA TYR A 162 -7.96 3.27 -2.39
C TYR A 162 -8.53 2.56 -3.61
N SER A 163 -7.71 1.79 -4.32
CA SER A 163 -8.16 1.00 -5.48
C SER A 163 -9.26 -0.02 -5.15
N TRP A 164 -9.34 -0.46 -3.90
CA TRP A 164 -10.32 -1.42 -3.40
C TRP A 164 -11.58 -0.79 -2.81
N PHE A 165 -11.58 0.51 -2.55
CA PHE A 165 -12.74 1.20 -1.98
C PHE A 165 -14.03 0.99 -2.78
N PRO A 166 -14.03 1.04 -4.14
CA PRO A 166 -15.22 0.74 -4.91
C PRO A 166 -15.79 -0.67 -4.65
N ALA A 167 -14.90 -1.67 -4.50
CA ALA A 167 -15.31 -3.03 -4.17
C ALA A 167 -15.90 -3.11 -2.74
N TYR A 168 -15.25 -2.49 -1.75
CA TYR A 168 -15.74 -2.45 -0.37
C TYR A 168 -17.11 -1.79 -0.28
N GLN A 169 -17.31 -0.64 -0.93
CA GLN A 169 -18.59 0.06 -0.99
C GLN A 169 -19.68 -0.79 -1.65
N LYS A 170 -19.36 -1.40 -2.80
CA LYS A 170 -20.31 -2.21 -3.56
C LYS A 170 -20.76 -3.45 -2.78
N PHE A 171 -19.83 -4.25 -2.26
CA PHE A 171 -20.13 -5.49 -1.56
C PHE A 171 -20.58 -5.28 -0.11
N GLY A 172 -20.12 -4.20 0.52
CA GLY A 172 -20.55 -3.79 1.85
C GLY A 172 -21.87 -3.01 1.85
N ASN A 173 -22.35 -2.55 0.69
CA ASN A 173 -23.54 -1.69 0.57
C ASN A 173 -23.47 -0.46 1.46
N PHE A 174 -22.41 0.36 1.32
CA PHE A 174 -22.23 1.63 2.02
C PHE A 174 -21.46 2.63 1.15
N SER A 175 -21.37 3.89 1.56
CA SER A 175 -20.61 4.93 0.85
C SER A 175 -19.57 5.57 1.75
N ILE A 176 -18.37 5.82 1.21
CA ILE A 176 -17.25 6.46 1.89
C ILE A 176 -17.32 7.99 1.71
N GLU A 177 -17.72 8.47 0.52
CA GLU A 177 -17.61 9.88 0.12
C GLU A 177 -18.35 10.86 1.04
N PRO A 178 -19.57 10.58 1.56
CA PRO A 178 -20.27 11.51 2.43
C PRO A 178 -19.52 11.82 3.74
N GLU A 179 -18.72 10.87 4.21
CA GLU A 179 -18.02 10.94 5.49
C GLU A 179 -16.54 11.31 5.36
N CYS A 180 -15.91 11.02 4.21
CA CYS A 180 -14.47 11.14 3.98
C CYS A 180 -14.14 11.77 2.63
N SER A 181 -14.81 12.87 2.26
CA SER A 181 -14.70 13.52 0.93
C SER A 181 -13.27 13.96 0.62
N LYS A 182 -12.56 14.59 1.57
CA LYS A 182 -11.17 15.03 1.36
C LYS A 182 -10.22 13.87 1.07
N LEU A 183 -10.37 12.74 1.78
CA LEU A 183 -9.58 11.55 1.54
C LEU A 183 -9.88 10.93 0.16
N MET A 184 -11.15 10.96 -0.24
CA MET A 184 -11.55 10.50 -1.57
C MET A 184 -11.00 11.39 -2.68
N ASP A 185 -10.97 12.71 -2.49
CA ASP A 185 -10.39 13.65 -3.45
C ASP A 185 -8.87 13.51 -3.54
N TRP A 186 -8.18 13.32 -2.41
CA TRP A 186 -6.78 12.93 -2.39
C TRP A 186 -6.53 11.68 -3.23
N GLY A 187 -7.29 10.61 -2.98
CA GLY A 187 -7.15 9.35 -3.71
C GLY A 187 -7.39 9.49 -5.21
N LYS A 188 -8.42 10.26 -5.63
CA LYS A 188 -8.68 10.57 -7.05
C LYS A 188 -7.49 11.31 -7.69
N GLY A 189 -6.92 12.30 -6.98
CA GLY A 189 -5.78 13.08 -7.46
C GLY A 189 -4.52 12.24 -7.64
N VAL A 190 -4.18 11.44 -6.63
CA VAL A 190 -3.01 10.53 -6.68
C VAL A 190 -3.18 9.49 -7.79
N TRP A 191 -4.35 8.86 -7.87
CA TRP A 191 -4.61 7.82 -8.87
C TRP A 191 -4.44 8.32 -10.31
N ARG A 192 -4.93 9.50 -10.62
CA ARG A 192 -4.83 10.08 -11.96
C ARG A 192 -3.42 10.53 -12.34
N GLY A 193 -2.61 10.90 -11.35
CA GLY A 193 -1.29 11.49 -11.59
C GLY A 193 -0.11 10.53 -11.40
N ARG A 194 -0.27 9.42 -10.64
CA ARG A 194 0.84 8.57 -10.21
C ARG A 194 0.67 7.09 -10.50
N VAL A 195 -0.54 6.59 -10.56
CA VAL A 195 -0.86 5.19 -10.81
C VAL A 195 -1.34 5.00 -12.23
#